data_c51ef8395848f58148736c69d80f3d73
#
_entry.id   c51ef8395848f58148736c69d80f3d73
#
_cell.length_a   1.000
_cell.length_b   1.000
_cell.length_c   1.000
_cell.angle_alpha   90.00
_cell.angle_beta   90.00
_cell.angle_gamma   90.00
#
_symmetry.space_group_name_H-M   'P 1'
#
loop_
_entity.id
_entity.type
_entity.pdbx_description
1 polymer ?
#
loop_
_entity_poly.entity_id
_entity_poly.type
_entity_poly.pdbx_seq_one_letter_code
_entity_poly.pdbx_strand_id
1 'polypeptide(L)'
;MTPFEGEPAQTRPARRQGTRSNAPRSPEERREQLLAILRNAAGPITGADLAERLGVTRQVIVQDIAHLRTAGHSVLATLQGYILLQRAGTFTDVVLVKHSKGQIEDELNTIVDCGGTVVDVVVEHPLYGELRGTLLIRTREEVRRFIESMTRTNAEPLSALTKGVHYHTIEAPSPEILGRVREALREKGYLLEGAE
;
A
#
# COMPACT_ATOMS: atom_id res chain seq x y z
N MET A 1 -83.43 18.93 -18.88
CA MET A 1 -82.48 17.91 -19.42
C MET A 1 -81.14 18.59 -19.61
N THR A 2 -80.32 18.47 -18.61
CA THR A 2 -78.91 18.95 -18.65
C THR A 2 -78.00 17.76 -18.40
N PRO A 3 -76.98 17.55 -19.23
CA PRO A 3 -76.05 16.41 -19.05
C PRO A 3 -75.03 16.72 -17.99
N PHE A 4 -74.75 15.70 -17.25
CA PHE A 4 -73.72 15.57 -16.22
C PHE A 4 -72.30 15.67 -16.83
N GLU A 5 -71.53 16.68 -16.42
CA GLU A 5 -70.11 16.75 -16.77
C GLU A 5 -69.30 15.91 -15.78
N GLY A 6 -68.57 14.91 -16.34
CA GLY A 6 -67.67 14.05 -15.58
C GLY A 6 -66.36 14.73 -15.25
N GLU A 7 -66.00 14.65 -13.99
CA GLU A 7 -64.74 15.09 -13.43
C GLU A 7 -63.54 14.27 -13.95
N PRO A 8 -62.40 14.89 -14.28
CA PRO A 8 -61.26 14.12 -14.77
C PRO A 8 -60.49 13.46 -13.59
N ALA A 9 -60.21 12.18 -13.73
CA ALA A 9 -59.46 11.37 -12.81
C ALA A 9 -58.06 11.97 -12.53
N GLN A 10 -57.78 12.23 -11.26
CA GLN A 10 -56.45 12.63 -10.79
C GLN A 10 -55.46 11.48 -10.91
N THR A 11 -54.54 11.62 -11.82
CA THR A 11 -53.39 10.72 -11.99
C THR A 11 -52.46 10.90 -10.78
N ARG A 12 -52.33 9.86 -9.94
CA ARG A 12 -51.37 9.79 -8.85
C ARG A 12 -49.95 9.83 -9.45
N PRO A 13 -49.01 10.66 -8.92
CA PRO A 13 -47.63 10.66 -9.39
C PRO A 13 -46.97 9.31 -9.03
N ALA A 14 -46.28 8.73 -10.01
CA ALA A 14 -45.50 7.51 -9.85
C ALA A 14 -44.47 7.69 -8.73
N ARG A 15 -44.51 6.75 -7.78
CA ARG A 15 -43.54 6.62 -6.68
C ARG A 15 -42.13 6.52 -7.30
N ARG A 16 -41.31 7.56 -7.17
CA ARG A 16 -39.88 7.51 -7.50
C ARG A 16 -39.26 6.35 -6.71
N GLN A 17 -38.84 5.31 -7.43
CA GLN A 17 -38.03 4.25 -6.87
C GLN A 17 -36.73 4.90 -6.40
N GLY A 18 -36.54 4.97 -5.08
CA GLY A 18 -35.34 5.46 -4.46
C GLY A 18 -34.14 4.62 -4.94
N THR A 19 -33.16 5.27 -5.53
CA THR A 19 -31.83 4.73 -5.72
C THR A 19 -31.37 4.15 -4.39
N ARG A 20 -31.13 2.83 -4.35
CA ARG A 20 -30.61 2.15 -3.17
C ARG A 20 -29.30 2.85 -2.80
N SER A 21 -29.30 3.53 -1.66
CA SER A 21 -28.11 4.09 -1.04
C SER A 21 -27.08 2.96 -0.86
N ASN A 22 -25.96 3.06 -1.55
CA ASN A 22 -24.84 2.11 -1.44
C ASN A 22 -23.98 2.40 -0.18
N ALA A 23 -24.57 3.07 0.83
CA ALA A 23 -23.91 3.37 2.08
C ALA A 23 -23.71 2.07 2.88
N PRO A 24 -22.52 1.86 3.45
CA PRO A 24 -22.19 0.66 4.22
C PRO A 24 -23.07 0.56 5.46
N ARG A 25 -23.59 -0.65 5.71
CA ARG A 25 -24.54 -0.92 6.83
C ARG A 25 -23.82 -1.27 8.13
N SER A 26 -22.56 -1.71 8.05
CA SER A 26 -21.74 -2.04 9.21
C SER A 26 -20.33 -1.43 9.12
N PRO A 27 -19.60 -1.32 10.24
CA PRO A 27 -18.19 -0.92 10.22
C PRO A 27 -17.30 -1.86 9.38
N GLU A 28 -17.59 -3.15 9.37
CA GLU A 28 -16.87 -4.16 8.58
C GLU A 28 -17.07 -3.91 7.10
N GLU A 29 -18.32 -3.82 6.66
CA GLU A 29 -18.67 -3.53 5.26
C GLU A 29 -18.06 -2.21 4.78
N ARG A 30 -18.04 -1.20 5.65
CA ARG A 30 -17.41 0.10 5.36
C ARG A 30 -15.90 -0.03 5.16
N ARG A 31 -15.20 -0.81 6.01
CA ARG A 31 -13.75 -1.04 5.86
C ARG A 31 -13.44 -1.83 4.59
N GLU A 32 -14.26 -2.79 4.19
CA GLU A 32 -14.12 -3.50 2.92
C GLU A 32 -14.29 -2.54 1.73
N GLN A 33 -15.30 -1.68 1.77
CA GLN A 33 -15.52 -0.66 0.72
C GLN A 33 -14.36 0.35 0.68
N LEU A 34 -13.89 0.82 1.85
CA LEU A 34 -12.73 1.70 1.96
C LEU A 34 -11.49 1.07 1.32
N LEU A 35 -11.24 -0.20 1.62
CA LEU A 35 -10.13 -0.95 1.04
C LEU A 35 -10.28 -1.11 -0.47
N ALA A 36 -11.48 -1.40 -0.96
CA ALA A 36 -11.77 -1.49 -2.40
C ALA A 36 -11.54 -0.15 -3.13
N ILE A 37 -11.95 0.97 -2.52
CA ILE A 37 -11.71 2.31 -3.06
C ILE A 37 -10.20 2.58 -3.17
N LEU A 38 -9.44 2.28 -2.11
CA LEU A 38 -7.99 2.50 -2.09
C LEU A 38 -7.25 1.58 -3.06
N ARG A 39 -7.70 0.34 -3.27
CA ARG A 39 -7.12 -0.60 -4.26
C ARG A 39 -7.26 -0.12 -5.69
N ASN A 40 -8.40 0.49 -6.02
CA ASN A 40 -8.73 0.95 -7.37
C ASN A 40 -8.26 2.39 -7.65
N ALA A 41 -7.66 3.05 -6.67
CA ALA A 41 -7.21 4.42 -6.80
C ALA A 41 -5.90 4.50 -7.61
N ALA A 42 -5.83 5.44 -8.57
CA ALA A 42 -4.60 5.72 -9.31
C ALA A 42 -3.56 6.49 -8.49
N GLY A 43 -3.93 7.03 -7.33
CA GLY A 43 -3.07 7.82 -6.45
C GLY A 43 -3.70 8.06 -5.08
N PRO A 44 -3.10 8.92 -4.24
CA PRO A 44 -3.62 9.22 -2.91
C PRO A 44 -5.03 9.82 -2.94
N ILE A 45 -5.89 9.41 -2.01
CA ILE A 45 -7.24 9.97 -1.83
C ILE A 45 -7.31 10.67 -0.47
N THR A 46 -7.85 11.90 -0.45
CA THR A 46 -7.96 12.64 0.81
C THR A 46 -8.94 11.98 1.77
N GLY A 47 -8.72 12.17 3.08
CA GLY A 47 -9.65 11.67 4.09
C GLY A 47 -11.05 12.30 4.02
N ALA A 48 -11.16 13.50 3.42
CA ALA A 48 -12.44 14.17 3.17
C ALA A 48 -13.21 13.47 2.04
N ASP A 49 -12.55 13.19 0.91
CA ASP A 49 -13.17 12.48 -0.23
C ASP A 49 -13.60 11.06 0.15
N LEU A 50 -12.78 10.36 0.95
CA LEU A 50 -13.14 9.04 1.47
C LEU A 50 -14.37 9.11 2.38
N ALA A 51 -14.45 10.11 3.25
CA ALA A 51 -15.57 10.34 4.15
C ALA A 51 -16.87 10.62 3.36
N GLU A 52 -16.80 11.47 2.34
CA GLU A 52 -17.92 11.77 1.45
C GLU A 52 -18.41 10.53 0.71
N ARG A 53 -17.51 9.76 0.08
CA ARG A 53 -17.84 8.53 -0.67
C ARG A 53 -18.51 7.46 0.18
N LEU A 54 -18.11 7.36 1.46
CA LEU A 54 -18.61 6.35 2.40
C LEU A 54 -19.73 6.86 3.30
N GLY A 55 -20.11 8.15 3.18
CA GLY A 55 -21.19 8.75 3.97
C GLY A 55 -20.89 8.85 5.46
N VAL A 56 -19.63 9.07 5.85
CA VAL A 56 -19.17 9.14 7.24
C VAL A 56 -18.35 10.40 7.50
N THR A 57 -17.95 10.62 8.75
CA THR A 57 -17.03 11.72 9.09
C THR A 57 -15.57 11.35 8.80
N ARG A 58 -14.71 12.36 8.59
CA ARG A 58 -13.27 12.15 8.44
C ARG A 58 -12.66 11.40 9.63
N GLN A 59 -13.17 11.62 10.83
CA GLN A 59 -12.68 10.93 12.04
C GLN A 59 -12.94 9.43 11.98
N VAL A 60 -14.09 9.01 11.44
CA VAL A 60 -14.40 7.59 11.21
C VAL A 60 -13.42 7.00 10.19
N ILE A 61 -13.07 7.72 9.12
CA ILE A 61 -12.05 7.26 8.16
C ILE A 61 -10.69 7.05 8.85
N VAL A 62 -10.25 7.97 9.71
CA VAL A 62 -8.99 7.82 10.47
C VAL A 62 -9.01 6.55 11.32
N GLN A 63 -10.12 6.25 11.99
CA GLN A 63 -10.27 5.03 12.78
C GLN A 63 -10.27 3.76 11.90
N ASP A 64 -11.02 3.78 10.78
CA ASP A 64 -11.06 2.66 9.85
C ASP A 64 -9.68 2.38 9.22
N ILE A 65 -8.92 3.42 8.86
CA ILE A 65 -7.54 3.28 8.39
C ILE A 65 -6.65 2.65 9.48
N ALA A 66 -6.80 3.04 10.73
CA ALA A 66 -6.05 2.43 11.83
C ALA A 66 -6.39 0.93 11.97
N HIS A 67 -7.66 0.56 11.87
CA HIS A 67 -8.08 -0.85 11.87
C HIS A 67 -7.54 -1.63 10.67
N LEU A 68 -7.56 -1.06 9.46
CA LEU A 68 -6.99 -1.71 8.27
C LEU A 68 -5.49 -1.96 8.43
N ARG A 69 -4.75 -1.02 9.01
CA ARG A 69 -3.32 -1.19 9.32
C ARG A 69 -3.08 -2.32 10.33
N THR A 70 -3.88 -2.39 11.40
CA THR A 70 -3.81 -3.48 12.38
C THR A 70 -4.17 -4.83 11.75
N ALA A 71 -5.03 -4.85 10.72
CA ALA A 71 -5.36 -6.04 9.95
C ALA A 71 -4.32 -6.39 8.86
N GLY A 72 -3.16 -5.70 8.82
CA GLY A 72 -2.05 -6.00 7.91
C GLY A 72 -2.10 -5.28 6.56
N HIS A 73 -3.06 -4.36 6.34
CA HIS A 73 -3.09 -3.58 5.10
C HIS A 73 -2.13 -2.39 5.16
N SER A 74 -1.23 -2.30 4.18
CA SER A 74 -0.22 -1.23 4.09
C SER A 74 -0.82 0.09 3.57
N VAL A 75 -1.63 0.77 4.38
CA VAL A 75 -2.19 2.08 4.05
C VAL A 75 -1.27 3.18 4.54
N LEU A 76 -0.65 3.93 3.63
CA LEU A 76 0.16 5.11 3.94
C LEU A 76 -0.69 6.38 4.01
N ALA A 77 -0.31 7.27 4.95
CA ALA A 77 -0.76 8.65 4.95
C ALA A 77 0.34 9.51 4.30
N THR A 78 -0.02 10.25 3.27
CA THR A 78 0.84 11.21 2.58
C THR A 78 0.29 12.62 2.77
N LEU A 79 1.02 13.64 2.34
CA LEU A 79 0.52 15.02 2.33
C LEU A 79 -0.72 15.19 1.43
N GLN A 80 -0.92 14.30 0.46
CA GLN A 80 -2.03 14.35 -0.50
C GLN A 80 -3.20 13.45 -0.11
N GLY A 81 -3.07 12.63 0.94
CA GLY A 81 -4.12 11.70 1.39
C GLY A 81 -3.61 10.29 1.69
N TYR A 82 -4.53 9.34 1.68
CA TYR A 82 -4.25 7.92 1.93
C TYR A 82 -4.03 7.17 0.62
N ILE A 83 -3.05 6.29 0.60
CA ILE A 83 -2.76 5.37 -0.50
C ILE A 83 -2.56 3.96 0.06
N LEU A 84 -3.12 2.96 -0.63
CA LEU A 84 -2.82 1.56 -0.35
C LEU A 84 -1.59 1.15 -1.16
N LEU A 85 -0.57 0.64 -0.52
CA LEU A 85 0.66 0.22 -1.19
C LEU A 85 0.50 -1.02 -2.07
N GLN A 86 -0.47 -1.88 -1.76
CA GLN A 86 -0.80 -3.02 -2.60
C GLN A 86 -1.75 -2.59 -3.71
N ARG A 87 -1.26 -2.56 -4.95
CA ARG A 87 -2.13 -2.54 -6.13
C ARG A 87 -2.72 -3.95 -6.34
N ALA A 88 -4.00 -4.04 -6.74
CA ALA A 88 -4.57 -5.30 -7.20
C ALA A 88 -3.66 -5.85 -8.32
N GLY A 89 -3.11 -7.06 -8.10
CA GLY A 89 -2.17 -7.69 -9.03
C GLY A 89 -0.68 -7.52 -8.70
N THR A 90 -0.30 -6.95 -7.53
CA THR A 90 1.09 -7.04 -7.05
C THR A 90 1.26 -8.25 -6.14
N PHE A 91 2.33 -8.99 -6.39
CA PHE A 91 2.80 -10.09 -5.55
C PHE A 91 3.88 -9.55 -4.61
N THR A 92 3.93 -10.07 -3.40
CA THR A 92 4.87 -9.63 -2.36
C THR A 92 5.72 -10.81 -1.93
N ASP A 93 6.99 -10.57 -1.71
CA ASP A 93 7.93 -11.52 -1.13
C ASP A 93 8.81 -10.83 -0.09
N VAL A 94 9.32 -11.62 0.86
CA VAL A 94 10.29 -11.14 1.86
C VAL A 94 11.59 -11.90 1.65
N VAL A 95 12.66 -11.16 1.44
CA VAL A 95 14.01 -11.72 1.27
C VAL A 95 14.90 -11.35 2.45
N LEU A 96 15.62 -12.32 2.96
CA LEU A 96 16.68 -12.11 3.94
C LEU A 96 18.00 -11.97 3.20
N VAL A 97 18.69 -10.87 3.41
CA VAL A 97 19.93 -10.54 2.72
C VAL A 97 21.04 -10.15 3.69
N LYS A 98 22.29 -10.26 3.20
CA LYS A 98 23.48 -9.83 3.93
C LYS A 98 24.50 -9.25 2.98
N HIS A 99 24.89 -8.00 3.23
CA HIS A 99 25.97 -7.35 2.50
C HIS A 99 26.57 -6.19 3.32
N SER A 100 27.66 -5.62 2.83
CA SER A 100 28.31 -4.44 3.42
C SER A 100 27.58 -3.15 3.00
N LYS A 101 27.84 -2.04 3.72
CA LYS A 101 27.33 -0.69 3.39
C LYS A 101 27.65 -0.27 1.95
N GLY A 102 28.86 -0.63 1.44
CA GLY A 102 29.26 -0.28 0.07
C GLY A 102 28.52 -1.03 -1.02
N GLN A 103 27.71 -2.05 -0.69
CA GLN A 103 26.99 -2.89 -1.63
C GLN A 103 25.48 -2.55 -1.68
N ILE A 104 25.01 -1.60 -0.87
CA ILE A 104 23.58 -1.20 -0.81
C ILE A 104 23.10 -0.76 -2.19
N GLU A 105 23.86 0.08 -2.89
CA GLU A 105 23.47 0.56 -4.22
C GLU A 105 23.34 -0.56 -5.23
N ASP A 106 24.28 -1.51 -5.23
CA ASP A 106 24.27 -2.66 -6.13
C ASP A 106 23.11 -3.61 -5.83
N GLU A 107 22.82 -3.87 -4.56
CA GLU A 107 21.67 -4.68 -4.16
C GLU A 107 20.36 -4.05 -4.61
N LEU A 108 20.12 -2.78 -4.27
CA LEU A 108 18.88 -2.08 -4.63
C LEU A 108 18.70 -2.00 -6.15
N ASN A 109 19.77 -1.72 -6.89
CA ASN A 109 19.75 -1.75 -8.36
C ASN A 109 19.43 -3.15 -8.91
N THR A 110 19.93 -4.21 -8.29
CA THR A 110 19.62 -5.59 -8.68
C THR A 110 18.13 -5.88 -8.61
N ILE A 111 17.47 -5.44 -7.54
CA ILE A 111 16.03 -5.64 -7.35
C ILE A 111 15.21 -4.85 -8.38
N VAL A 112 15.52 -3.56 -8.57
CA VAL A 112 14.75 -2.71 -9.47
C VAL A 112 14.97 -3.06 -10.95
N ASP A 113 16.16 -3.51 -11.32
CA ASP A 113 16.47 -3.96 -12.69
C ASP A 113 15.69 -5.21 -13.09
N CYS A 114 15.36 -6.07 -12.13
CA CYS A 114 14.48 -7.22 -12.34
C CYS A 114 13.00 -6.82 -12.45
N GLY A 115 12.65 -5.57 -12.15
CA GLY A 115 11.26 -5.07 -12.14
C GLY A 115 10.59 -5.15 -10.76
N GLY A 116 11.35 -5.39 -9.70
CA GLY A 116 10.89 -5.35 -8.32
C GLY A 116 10.79 -3.92 -7.76
N THR A 117 9.95 -3.75 -6.76
CA THR A 117 9.88 -2.54 -5.92
C THR A 117 10.37 -2.91 -4.53
N VAL A 118 11.38 -2.20 -4.01
CA VAL A 118 11.81 -2.34 -2.62
C VAL A 118 10.90 -1.49 -1.74
N VAL A 119 10.04 -2.15 -0.96
CA VAL A 119 9.05 -1.47 -0.11
C VAL A 119 9.70 -0.90 1.13
N ASP A 120 10.52 -1.70 1.81
CA ASP A 120 11.13 -1.34 3.09
C ASP A 120 12.47 -2.06 3.31
N VAL A 121 13.13 -1.67 4.39
CA VAL A 121 14.22 -2.42 5.04
C VAL A 121 13.81 -2.72 6.48
N VAL A 122 14.01 -3.94 6.91
CA VAL A 122 13.66 -4.41 8.26
C VAL A 122 14.85 -5.09 8.90
N VAL A 123 15.13 -4.74 10.16
CA VAL A 123 16.16 -5.39 10.97
C VAL A 123 15.59 -5.85 12.31
N GLU A 124 16.07 -6.96 12.82
CA GLU A 124 15.74 -7.44 14.16
C GLU A 124 16.77 -6.92 15.18
N HIS A 125 16.34 -6.01 16.03
CA HIS A 125 17.21 -5.44 17.07
C HIS A 125 16.93 -6.12 18.43
N PRO A 126 17.98 -6.60 19.16
CA PRO A 126 17.80 -7.39 20.38
C PRO A 126 17.02 -6.66 21.49
N LEU A 127 17.07 -5.33 21.52
CA LEU A 127 16.38 -4.52 22.53
C LEU A 127 15.06 -3.93 22.05
N TYR A 128 14.99 -3.51 20.77
CA TYR A 128 13.84 -2.79 20.23
C TYR A 128 12.91 -3.65 19.38
N GLY A 129 13.26 -4.91 19.15
CA GLY A 129 12.53 -5.79 18.25
C GLY A 129 12.70 -5.39 16.79
N GLU A 130 11.68 -5.53 15.99
CA GLU A 130 11.67 -5.18 14.57
C GLU A 130 11.75 -3.65 14.36
N LEU A 131 12.78 -3.20 13.67
CA LEU A 131 12.93 -1.81 13.22
C LEU A 131 12.75 -1.77 11.71
N ARG A 132 11.82 -0.93 11.24
CA ARG A 132 11.43 -0.83 9.83
C ARG A 132 11.65 0.57 9.28
N GLY A 133 12.31 0.65 8.13
CA GLY A 133 12.45 1.87 7.33
C GLY A 133 11.73 1.74 5.99
N THR A 134 10.75 2.60 5.72
CA THR A 134 10.03 2.62 4.43
C THR A 134 10.92 3.22 3.35
N LEU A 135 11.08 2.54 2.22
CA LEU A 135 11.93 2.95 1.08
C LEU A 135 11.10 3.32 -0.15
N LEU A 136 10.25 2.43 -0.64
CA LEU A 136 9.41 2.58 -1.85
C LEU A 136 10.22 2.86 -3.12
N ILE A 137 11.34 2.19 -3.29
CA ILE A 137 12.28 2.35 -4.40
C ILE A 137 11.87 1.43 -5.55
N ARG A 138 11.68 2.00 -6.77
CA ARG A 138 11.21 1.32 -7.98
C ARG A 138 12.14 1.48 -9.18
N THR A 139 13.03 2.47 -9.14
CA THR A 139 13.88 2.84 -10.26
C THR A 139 15.31 3.10 -9.81
N ARG A 140 16.26 2.95 -10.74
CA ARG A 140 17.67 3.30 -10.48
C ARG A 140 17.85 4.77 -10.06
N GLU A 141 17.01 5.67 -10.57
CA GLU A 141 17.05 7.09 -10.19
C GLU A 141 16.64 7.27 -8.72
N GLU A 142 15.67 6.51 -8.23
CA GLU A 142 15.28 6.53 -6.81
C GLU A 142 16.36 5.90 -5.92
N VAL A 143 17.03 4.82 -6.39
CA VAL A 143 18.22 4.27 -5.72
C VAL A 143 19.29 5.34 -5.58
N ARG A 144 19.66 6.02 -6.67
CA ARG A 144 20.66 7.08 -6.66
C ARG A 144 20.33 8.19 -5.66
N ARG A 145 19.08 8.68 -5.63
CA ARG A 145 18.63 9.69 -4.69
C ARG A 145 18.71 9.23 -3.23
N PHE A 146 18.41 7.97 -2.99
CA PHE A 146 18.52 7.36 -1.65
C PHE A 146 19.98 7.34 -1.19
N ILE A 147 20.92 6.89 -2.03
CA ILE A 147 22.36 6.84 -1.75
C ILE A 147 22.92 8.25 -1.55
N GLU A 148 22.57 9.22 -2.41
CA GLU A 148 22.96 10.62 -2.26
C GLU A 148 22.46 11.21 -0.94
N SER A 149 21.22 10.92 -0.55
CA SER A 149 20.66 11.37 0.72
C SER A 149 21.39 10.78 1.92
N MET A 150 21.66 9.48 1.90
CA MET A 150 22.42 8.79 2.95
C MET A 150 23.83 9.37 3.09
N THR A 151 24.52 9.64 1.98
CA THR A 151 25.84 10.25 1.97
C THR A 151 25.83 11.68 2.50
N ARG A 152 24.89 12.50 2.04
CA ARG A 152 24.77 13.91 2.45
C ARG A 152 24.47 14.09 3.93
N THR A 153 23.63 13.20 4.49
CA THR A 153 23.25 13.25 5.91
C THR A 153 24.23 12.52 6.81
N ASN A 154 25.21 11.83 6.25
CA ASN A 154 26.10 10.90 6.94
C ASN A 154 25.32 9.88 7.81
N ALA A 155 24.15 9.45 7.34
CA ALA A 155 23.30 8.51 8.05
C ALA A 155 23.85 7.10 7.94
N GLU A 156 23.80 6.37 9.05
CA GLU A 156 24.06 4.94 9.04
C GLU A 156 22.78 4.19 8.64
N PRO A 157 22.89 3.20 7.70
CA PRO A 157 21.74 2.38 7.32
C PRO A 157 21.31 1.48 8.48
N LEU A 158 20.01 1.12 8.54
CA LEU A 158 19.50 0.20 9.57
C LEU A 158 20.26 -1.13 9.60
N SER A 159 20.70 -1.64 8.45
CA SER A 159 21.49 -2.87 8.33
C SER A 159 22.84 -2.82 9.07
N ALA A 160 23.36 -1.63 9.40
CA ALA A 160 24.56 -1.51 10.22
C ALA A 160 24.35 -2.06 11.64
N LEU A 161 23.12 -1.96 12.19
CA LEU A 161 22.76 -2.46 13.52
C LEU A 161 22.88 -3.99 13.61
N THR A 162 22.78 -4.69 12.49
CA THR A 162 22.78 -6.17 12.39
C THR A 162 23.94 -6.72 11.57
N LYS A 163 25.03 -5.95 11.46
CA LYS A 163 26.25 -6.34 10.71
C LYS A 163 25.95 -6.72 9.25
N GLY A 164 25.02 -5.99 8.65
CA GLY A 164 24.62 -6.16 7.24
C GLY A 164 23.47 -7.13 7.00
N VAL A 165 22.99 -7.86 8.01
CA VAL A 165 21.84 -8.78 7.88
C VAL A 165 20.53 -8.00 8.01
N HIS A 166 19.64 -8.12 7.01
CA HIS A 166 18.34 -7.44 7.05
C HIS A 166 17.36 -8.09 6.09
N TYR A 167 16.09 -7.73 6.22
CA TYR A 167 15.02 -8.14 5.33
C TYR A 167 14.62 -6.98 4.43
N HIS A 168 14.19 -7.32 3.20
CA HIS A 168 13.43 -6.44 2.33
C HIS A 168 12.08 -7.07 2.03
N THR A 169 11.03 -6.26 2.12
CA THR A 169 9.75 -6.56 1.48
C THR A 169 9.84 -6.08 0.03
N ILE A 170 9.61 -6.98 -0.92
CA ILE A 170 9.67 -6.70 -2.35
C ILE A 170 8.28 -6.90 -2.95
N GLU A 171 7.81 -5.93 -3.72
CA GLU A 171 6.60 -6.04 -4.53
C GLU A 171 6.95 -6.15 -6.01
N ALA A 172 6.17 -6.94 -6.76
CA ALA A 172 6.32 -7.09 -8.20
C ALA A 172 4.98 -7.39 -8.88
N PRO A 173 4.83 -7.07 -10.19
CA PRO A 173 3.62 -7.33 -10.96
C PRO A 173 3.32 -8.83 -11.15
N SER A 174 4.32 -9.72 -10.98
CA SER A 174 4.11 -11.16 -11.12
C SER A 174 5.08 -11.96 -10.25
N PRO A 175 4.73 -13.23 -9.91
CA PRO A 175 5.60 -14.14 -9.16
C PRO A 175 6.93 -14.44 -9.87
N GLU A 176 6.93 -14.45 -11.22
CA GLU A 176 8.12 -14.71 -12.02
C GLU A 176 9.17 -13.60 -11.84
N ILE A 177 8.72 -12.35 -11.64
CA ILE A 177 9.61 -11.23 -11.33
C ILE A 177 10.24 -11.42 -9.95
N LEU A 178 9.47 -11.82 -8.95
CA LEU A 178 9.97 -12.12 -7.61
C LEU A 178 11.02 -13.27 -7.66
N GLY A 179 10.74 -14.30 -8.45
CA GLY A 179 11.68 -15.39 -8.69
C GLY A 179 13.00 -14.91 -9.31
N ARG A 180 12.95 -14.02 -10.32
CA ARG A 180 14.15 -13.41 -10.90
C ARG A 180 14.94 -12.56 -9.91
N VAL A 181 14.24 -11.79 -9.08
CA VAL A 181 14.90 -10.99 -8.03
C VAL A 181 15.67 -11.89 -7.07
N ARG A 182 15.03 -12.97 -6.59
CA ARG A 182 15.70 -13.94 -5.69
C ARG A 182 16.94 -14.55 -6.34
N GLU A 183 16.83 -14.96 -7.60
CA GLU A 183 17.97 -15.57 -8.32
C GLU A 183 19.10 -14.56 -8.51
N ALA A 184 18.82 -13.34 -8.93
CA ALA A 184 19.83 -12.30 -9.09
C ALA A 184 20.52 -11.93 -7.75
N LEU A 185 19.78 -11.89 -6.64
CA LEU A 185 20.36 -11.68 -5.31
C LEU A 185 21.22 -12.87 -4.86
N ARG A 186 20.82 -14.11 -5.21
CA ARG A 186 21.59 -15.34 -4.94
C ARG A 186 22.89 -15.35 -5.72
N GLU A 187 22.87 -15.08 -7.03
CA GLU A 187 24.04 -15.00 -7.89
C GLU A 187 25.09 -13.99 -7.39
N LYS A 188 24.63 -12.88 -6.82
CA LYS A 188 25.50 -11.87 -6.20
C LYS A 188 25.95 -12.20 -4.78
N GLY A 189 25.44 -13.28 -4.20
CA GLY A 189 25.80 -13.71 -2.86
C GLY A 189 25.18 -12.85 -1.75
N TYR A 190 24.11 -12.11 -2.03
CA TYR A 190 23.41 -11.30 -1.05
C TYR A 190 22.34 -12.08 -0.31
N LEU A 191 21.62 -12.99 -1.00
CA LEU A 191 20.53 -13.76 -0.42
C LEU A 191 21.06 -14.73 0.64
N LEU A 192 20.51 -14.66 1.85
CA LEU A 192 20.66 -15.70 2.87
C LEU A 192 19.50 -16.69 2.71
N GLU A 193 19.81 -17.94 2.39
CA GLU A 193 18.82 -19.01 2.45
C GLU A 193 18.57 -19.34 3.92
N GLY A 194 17.30 -19.28 4.35
CA GLY A 194 16.93 -19.68 5.70
C GLY A 194 17.37 -21.14 5.93
N ALA A 195 18.05 -21.40 7.02
CA ALA A 195 18.12 -22.77 7.54
C ALA A 195 16.67 -23.19 7.86
N GLU A 196 16.18 -24.23 7.18
CA GLU A 196 14.95 -24.92 7.52
C GLU A 196 14.96 -25.37 8.99
#